data_9056063f54357fd13703345750a66421
#
_entry.id   9056063f54357fd13703345750a66421
#
_cell.length_a   1.000
_cell.length_b   1.000
_cell.length_c   1.000
_cell.angle_alpha   90.00
_cell.angle_beta   90.00
_cell.angle_gamma   90.00
#
_symmetry.space_group_name_H-M   'P 1'
#
loop_
_entity.id
_entity.type
_entity.pdbx_description
1 polymer ?
#
loop_
_entity_poly.entity_id
_entity_poly.type
_entity_poly.pdbx_seq_one_letter_code
_entity_poly.pdbx_strand_id
1 'polypeptide(L)'
;MKKLTLLLTLCLTTITLIACGNQATNHSNTASKSLSPMPQIAGVTYYGDIPKQPKRVVSLASTYTGYLKKLDMNLVGVTSYDKKNPILAKTVKKAKQVAATDLEAITTLKPDLIVVGSTEENIKQLAEIAPVISIEYRKRDYLQVLSDFGRIFNKEDKAKKWLKDWKTKTAAYEKEVKAVTGDKATFTIMGLYEKDVYLFGKDWGRGGEIIHQAFHYDAPEKVKTEVFKQGYLSLSQEVLPDYIGDYVVVAAEDDETGSALYESKLWQSIPAVKKHHVIKVNANVFYFTDPLSLEYQLETLREAILSSEN
;
A
#
# COMPACT_ATOMS: atom_id res chain seq x y z
N MET A 1 -84.07 -24.86 9.59
CA MET A 1 -84.83 -25.97 8.97
C MET A 1 -83.88 -26.75 8.12
N LYS A 2 -83.87 -28.06 8.38
CA LYS A 2 -83.44 -29.22 7.56
C LYS A 2 -81.97 -29.26 7.12
N LYS A 3 -81.12 -30.09 7.77
CA LYS A 3 -80.95 -31.57 7.64
C LYS A 3 -80.29 -31.88 6.32
N LEU A 4 -79.22 -32.59 6.23
CA LEU A 4 -78.69 -33.93 6.65
C LEU A 4 -78.01 -34.52 5.45
N THR A 5 -76.95 -35.12 5.50
CA THR A 5 -76.33 -36.41 5.68
C THR A 5 -75.23 -36.60 4.65
N LEU A 6 -74.00 -36.85 5.06
CA LEU A 6 -73.28 -38.13 5.17
C LEU A 6 -73.43 -39.08 3.98
N LEU A 7 -72.37 -39.35 3.26
CA LEU A 7 -71.96 -40.75 2.91
C LEU A 7 -70.48 -40.86 2.47
N LEU A 8 -69.90 -41.72 3.18
CA LEU A 8 -68.59 -42.33 3.02
C LEU A 8 -68.64 -43.35 1.88
N THR A 9 -67.70 -43.36 0.91
CA THR A 9 -67.41 -44.57 0.18
C THR A 9 -65.93 -44.65 -0.19
N LEU A 10 -65.32 -45.65 0.36
CA LEU A 10 -64.01 -46.24 0.14
C LEU A 10 -64.00 -47.03 -1.16
N CYS A 11 -63.10 -46.86 -2.09
CA CYS A 11 -62.78 -47.88 -3.06
C CYS A 11 -61.29 -47.85 -3.40
N LEU A 12 -60.75 -49.00 -3.14
CA LEU A 12 -59.35 -49.47 -3.35
C LEU A 12 -59.18 -49.96 -4.79
N THR A 13 -57.88 -50.07 -5.17
CA THR A 13 -57.30 -50.76 -6.35
C THR A 13 -57.27 -49.91 -7.63
N THR A 14 -56.17 -49.81 -8.35
CA THR A 14 -55.19 -50.82 -8.83
C THR A 14 -53.93 -50.13 -9.32
N ILE A 15 -52.83 -50.83 -9.09
CA ILE A 15 -51.47 -50.58 -9.64
C ILE A 15 -51.48 -50.89 -11.13
N THR A 16 -50.96 -49.98 -11.96
CA THR A 16 -50.39 -50.32 -13.26
C THR A 16 -49.00 -49.67 -13.43
N LEU A 17 -48.00 -50.53 -13.39
CA LEU A 17 -46.63 -50.24 -13.86
C LEU A 17 -46.68 -50.08 -15.38
N ILE A 18 -46.21 -48.96 -15.88
CA ILE A 18 -45.68 -48.82 -17.25
C ILE A 18 -44.29 -48.25 -17.16
N ALA A 19 -43.34 -49.13 -17.35
CA ALA A 19 -41.96 -48.73 -17.66
C ALA A 19 -41.88 -48.38 -19.15
N CYS A 20 -41.27 -47.25 -19.48
CA CYS A 20 -40.38 -47.08 -20.65
C CYS A 20 -40.00 -45.60 -20.80
N GLY A 21 -38.71 -45.36 -21.03
CA GLY A 21 -38.26 -44.13 -21.63
C GLY A 21 -37.20 -43.38 -20.86
N ASN A 22 -35.99 -43.94 -20.85
CA ASN A 22 -34.76 -43.30 -20.46
C ASN A 22 -34.46 -42.16 -21.44
N GLN A 23 -34.58 -40.92 -21.02
CA GLN A 23 -33.86 -39.77 -21.58
C GLN A 23 -33.22 -39.01 -20.43
N ALA A 24 -31.94 -39.33 -20.21
CA ALA A 24 -31.09 -38.59 -19.32
C ALA A 24 -30.81 -37.24 -19.97
N THR A 25 -31.58 -36.22 -19.60
CA THR A 25 -31.16 -34.82 -19.75
C THR A 25 -30.10 -34.57 -18.69
N ASN A 26 -28.85 -34.62 -19.11
CA ASN A 26 -27.74 -34.09 -18.33
C ASN A 26 -27.98 -32.59 -18.05
N HIS A 27 -28.67 -32.27 -17.00
CA HIS A 27 -28.49 -30.97 -16.33
C HIS A 27 -27.12 -31.04 -15.66
N SER A 28 -26.13 -30.54 -16.35
CA SER A 28 -24.89 -30.16 -15.73
C SER A 28 -25.22 -29.17 -14.61
N ASN A 29 -25.35 -29.68 -13.40
CA ASN A 29 -25.25 -28.89 -12.19
C ASN A 29 -23.85 -28.28 -12.19
N THR A 30 -23.73 -27.10 -12.78
CA THR A 30 -22.65 -26.17 -12.47
C THR A 30 -22.86 -25.82 -11.01
N ALA A 31 -22.23 -26.58 -10.13
CA ALA A 31 -22.13 -26.21 -8.72
C ALA A 31 -21.56 -24.79 -8.70
N SER A 32 -22.41 -23.83 -8.41
CA SER A 32 -22.02 -22.49 -8.04
C SER A 32 -21.03 -22.66 -6.88
N LYS A 33 -19.73 -22.56 -7.19
CA LYS A 33 -18.69 -22.50 -6.17
C LYS A 33 -19.06 -21.33 -5.30
N SER A 34 -19.58 -21.59 -4.12
CA SER A 34 -19.78 -20.59 -3.07
C SER A 34 -18.43 -19.89 -2.87
N LEU A 35 -18.33 -18.70 -3.42
CA LEU A 35 -17.17 -17.84 -3.22
C LEU A 35 -17.15 -17.52 -1.71
N SER A 36 -16.12 -17.98 -1.03
CA SER A 36 -15.91 -17.58 0.36
C SER A 36 -15.96 -16.04 0.45
N PRO A 37 -16.72 -15.48 1.39
CA PRO A 37 -16.87 -14.03 1.46
C PRO A 37 -15.51 -13.36 1.58
N MET A 38 -15.37 -12.19 0.92
CA MET A 38 -14.14 -11.40 1.01
C MET A 38 -13.89 -10.98 2.45
N PRO A 39 -12.62 -10.94 2.90
CA PRO A 39 -12.30 -10.52 4.25
C PRO A 39 -12.76 -9.07 4.48
N GLN A 40 -13.49 -8.84 5.57
CA GLN A 40 -13.84 -7.48 6.00
C GLN A 40 -12.59 -6.78 6.55
N ILE A 41 -12.19 -5.70 5.91
CA ILE A 41 -10.97 -4.94 6.25
C ILE A 41 -11.34 -3.46 6.33
N ALA A 42 -11.00 -2.82 7.43
CA ALA A 42 -11.29 -1.39 7.60
C ALA A 42 -10.65 -0.54 6.49
N GLY A 43 -11.43 0.33 5.87
CA GLY A 43 -10.97 1.18 4.76
C GLY A 43 -10.72 0.44 3.45
N VAL A 44 -11.23 -0.79 3.29
CA VAL A 44 -11.26 -1.51 2.01
C VAL A 44 -12.70 -1.70 1.58
N THR A 45 -13.00 -1.28 0.37
CA THR A 45 -14.31 -1.47 -0.28
C THR A 45 -14.14 -2.30 -1.54
N TYR A 46 -15.02 -3.28 -1.72
CA TYR A 46 -15.02 -4.17 -2.87
C TYR A 46 -16.19 -3.84 -3.79
N TYR A 47 -15.94 -3.72 -5.08
CA TYR A 47 -16.93 -3.52 -6.12
C TYR A 47 -16.87 -4.70 -7.09
N GLY A 48 -17.95 -5.45 -7.19
CA GLY A 48 -18.03 -6.68 -7.97
C GLY A 48 -17.37 -7.89 -7.31
N ASP A 49 -17.28 -8.99 -8.04
CA ASP A 49 -16.74 -10.28 -7.56
C ASP A 49 -15.21 -10.32 -7.69
N ILE A 50 -14.51 -10.09 -6.60
CA ILE A 50 -13.05 -10.04 -6.57
C ILE A 50 -12.46 -11.44 -6.77
N PRO A 51 -11.64 -11.67 -7.82
CA PRO A 51 -11.00 -12.95 -8.04
C PRO A 51 -9.91 -13.21 -7.00
N LYS A 52 -9.90 -14.42 -6.41
CA LYS A 52 -8.84 -14.82 -5.45
C LYS A 52 -7.46 -14.90 -6.08
N GLN A 53 -7.38 -15.14 -7.37
CA GLN A 53 -6.14 -15.25 -8.14
C GLN A 53 -6.25 -14.46 -9.45
N PRO A 54 -6.23 -13.11 -9.36
CA PRO A 54 -6.32 -12.28 -10.55
C PRO A 54 -5.12 -12.53 -11.46
N LYS A 55 -5.38 -12.52 -12.77
CA LYS A 55 -4.36 -12.76 -13.80
C LYS A 55 -3.89 -11.49 -14.49
N ARG A 56 -4.70 -10.44 -14.44
CA ARG A 56 -4.45 -9.19 -15.15
C ARG A 56 -4.86 -8.00 -14.27
N VAL A 57 -3.96 -7.57 -13.41
CA VAL A 57 -4.24 -6.50 -12.45
C VAL A 57 -3.82 -5.15 -13.00
N VAL A 58 -4.68 -4.15 -12.88
CA VAL A 58 -4.36 -2.74 -13.07
C VAL A 58 -4.26 -2.08 -11.69
N SER A 59 -3.11 -1.49 -11.39
CA SER A 59 -2.87 -0.73 -10.15
C SER A 59 -2.88 0.77 -10.48
N LEU A 60 -3.91 1.48 -10.02
CA LEU A 60 -4.08 2.92 -10.20
C LEU A 60 -3.74 3.71 -8.94
N ALA A 61 -3.29 3.02 -7.89
CA ALA A 61 -2.79 3.62 -6.66
C ALA A 61 -1.35 3.15 -6.44
N SER A 62 -0.38 4.00 -6.77
CA SER A 62 1.05 3.71 -6.72
C SER A 62 1.51 3.22 -5.34
N THR A 63 0.89 3.69 -4.26
CA THR A 63 1.13 3.21 -2.90
C THR A 63 1.02 1.69 -2.76
N TYR A 64 0.16 1.04 -3.56
CA TYR A 64 -0.13 -0.40 -3.43
C TYR A 64 0.55 -1.28 -4.48
N THR A 65 1.14 -0.69 -5.53
CA THR A 65 1.77 -1.41 -6.64
C THR A 65 2.86 -2.38 -6.17
N GLY A 66 3.76 -1.94 -5.30
CA GLY A 66 4.85 -2.78 -4.79
C GLY A 66 4.36 -3.92 -3.88
N TYR A 67 3.27 -3.73 -3.13
CA TYR A 67 2.63 -4.81 -2.36
C TYR A 67 2.08 -5.92 -3.27
N LEU A 68 1.38 -5.53 -4.33
CA LEU A 68 0.86 -6.45 -5.33
C LEU A 68 2.00 -7.22 -6.01
N LYS A 69 3.09 -6.54 -6.35
CA LYS A 69 4.29 -7.17 -6.92
C LYS A 69 4.97 -8.12 -5.93
N LYS A 70 5.04 -7.76 -4.66
CA LYS A 70 5.61 -8.63 -3.62
C LYS A 70 4.83 -9.94 -3.45
N LEU A 71 3.53 -9.92 -3.74
CA LEU A 71 2.65 -11.08 -3.75
C LEU A 71 2.54 -11.77 -5.12
N ASP A 72 3.44 -11.48 -6.07
CA ASP A 72 3.51 -12.05 -7.43
C ASP A 72 2.28 -11.76 -8.31
N MET A 73 1.59 -10.64 -8.09
CA MET A 73 0.51 -10.24 -8.97
C MET A 73 1.06 -9.84 -10.35
N ASN A 74 0.38 -10.27 -11.40
CA ASN A 74 0.71 -9.87 -12.76
C ASN A 74 0.07 -8.52 -13.07
N LEU A 75 0.86 -7.45 -13.02
CA LEU A 75 0.41 -6.09 -13.31
C LEU A 75 0.48 -5.84 -14.82
N VAL A 76 -0.66 -5.48 -15.41
CA VAL A 76 -0.77 -5.13 -16.83
C VAL A 76 -0.87 -3.61 -17.05
N GLY A 77 -1.30 -2.87 -16.04
CA GLY A 77 -1.35 -1.41 -16.02
C GLY A 77 -0.89 -0.85 -14.66
N VAL A 78 -0.17 0.26 -14.68
CA VAL A 78 0.36 0.97 -13.52
C VAL A 78 0.39 2.48 -13.77
N THR A 79 0.58 3.28 -12.71
CA THR A 79 0.63 4.74 -12.83
C THR A 79 2.00 5.25 -13.33
N SER A 80 2.06 6.54 -13.68
CA SER A 80 3.33 7.22 -14.01
C SER A 80 4.30 7.26 -12.81
N TYR A 81 3.78 7.37 -11.59
CA TYR A 81 4.60 7.35 -10.37
C TYR A 81 5.33 6.02 -10.19
N ASP A 82 4.68 4.88 -10.50
CA ASP A 82 5.32 3.56 -10.48
C ASP A 82 6.48 3.46 -11.47
N LYS A 83 6.35 4.14 -12.62
CA LYS A 83 7.40 4.18 -13.64
C LYS A 83 8.55 5.12 -13.29
N LYS A 84 8.29 6.17 -12.51
CA LYS A 84 9.33 7.08 -12.01
C LYS A 84 10.14 6.45 -10.87
N ASN A 85 9.53 5.57 -10.05
CA ASN A 85 10.25 4.88 -8.98
C ASN A 85 11.25 3.87 -9.58
N PRO A 86 12.57 4.06 -9.46
CA PRO A 86 13.57 3.21 -10.11
C PRO A 86 13.56 1.76 -9.61
N ILE A 87 13.03 1.49 -8.42
CA ILE A 87 12.88 0.14 -7.86
C ILE A 87 11.67 -0.56 -8.48
N LEU A 88 10.50 0.12 -8.48
CA LEU A 88 9.29 -0.43 -9.05
C LEU A 88 9.36 -0.55 -10.57
N ALA A 89 9.90 0.44 -11.27
CA ALA A 89 10.01 0.47 -12.73
C ALA A 89 10.63 -0.81 -13.30
N LYS A 90 11.66 -1.36 -12.62
CA LYS A 90 12.30 -2.64 -13.01
C LYS A 90 11.32 -3.80 -12.95
N THR A 91 10.46 -3.83 -11.93
CA THR A 91 9.52 -4.94 -11.69
C THR A 91 8.24 -4.85 -12.51
N VAL A 92 7.84 -3.61 -12.89
CA VAL A 92 6.64 -3.34 -13.70
C VAL A 92 6.96 -2.96 -15.15
N LYS A 93 8.14 -3.33 -15.65
CA LYS A 93 8.64 -2.96 -16.99
C LYS A 93 7.63 -3.27 -18.10
N LYS A 94 6.93 -4.42 -18.02
CA LYS A 94 5.97 -4.89 -19.03
C LYS A 94 4.57 -4.27 -18.88
N ALA A 95 4.24 -3.69 -17.73
CA ALA A 95 2.96 -3.04 -17.52
C ALA A 95 2.87 -1.73 -18.32
N LYS A 96 1.70 -1.43 -18.87
CA LYS A 96 1.43 -0.14 -19.53
C LYS A 96 1.25 0.96 -18.48
N GLN A 97 1.70 2.16 -18.79
CA GLN A 97 1.37 3.33 -18.00
C GLN A 97 -0.04 3.77 -18.36
N VAL A 98 -0.90 3.95 -17.35
CA VAL A 98 -2.28 4.40 -17.48
C VAL A 98 -2.64 5.37 -16.35
N ALA A 99 -3.59 6.25 -16.61
CA ALA A 99 -4.21 7.08 -15.60
C ALA A 99 -5.61 6.54 -15.26
N ALA A 100 -6.13 6.81 -14.06
CA ALA A 100 -7.46 6.37 -13.65
C ALA A 100 -8.59 6.96 -14.53
N THR A 101 -8.35 8.12 -15.12
CA THR A 101 -9.28 8.80 -16.03
C THR A 101 -9.29 8.23 -17.45
N ASP A 102 -8.30 7.42 -17.83
CA ASP A 102 -8.20 6.83 -19.18
C ASP A 102 -8.88 5.45 -19.24
N LEU A 103 -10.21 5.46 -19.21
CA LEU A 103 -11.04 4.25 -19.19
C LEU A 103 -10.86 3.39 -20.46
N GLU A 104 -10.59 4.00 -21.60
CA GLU A 104 -10.37 3.27 -22.87
C GLU A 104 -9.04 2.49 -22.82
N ALA A 105 -7.95 3.13 -22.40
CA ALA A 105 -6.68 2.46 -22.25
C ALA A 105 -6.77 1.32 -21.23
N ILE A 106 -7.46 1.52 -20.08
CA ILE A 106 -7.68 0.50 -19.07
C ILE A 106 -8.47 -0.69 -19.64
N THR A 107 -9.58 -0.41 -20.36
CA THR A 107 -10.42 -1.45 -21.01
C THR A 107 -9.61 -2.29 -22.01
N THR A 108 -8.73 -1.65 -22.79
CA THR A 108 -7.85 -2.34 -23.75
C THR A 108 -6.91 -3.33 -23.07
N LEU A 109 -6.53 -3.09 -21.82
CA LEU A 109 -5.72 -4.01 -21.02
C LEU A 109 -6.47 -5.25 -20.58
N LYS A 110 -7.80 -5.31 -20.70
CA LYS A 110 -8.67 -6.41 -20.29
C LYS A 110 -8.32 -6.88 -18.87
N PRO A 111 -8.37 -6.00 -17.87
CA PRO A 111 -8.08 -6.40 -16.49
C PRO A 111 -9.16 -7.34 -15.95
N ASP A 112 -8.78 -8.19 -15.02
CA ASP A 112 -9.71 -8.97 -14.19
C ASP A 112 -9.75 -8.43 -12.74
N LEU A 113 -8.94 -7.42 -12.44
CA LEU A 113 -8.96 -6.67 -11.19
C LEU A 113 -8.35 -5.29 -11.39
N ILE A 114 -8.96 -4.28 -10.75
CA ILE A 114 -8.43 -2.93 -10.64
C ILE A 114 -8.26 -2.58 -9.16
N VAL A 115 -7.12 -1.98 -8.77
CA VAL A 115 -6.84 -1.50 -7.42
C VAL A 115 -6.67 0.01 -7.46
N VAL A 116 -7.44 0.73 -6.63
CA VAL A 116 -7.46 2.20 -6.59
C VAL A 116 -7.40 2.76 -5.17
N GLY A 117 -7.07 4.03 -5.03
CA GLY A 117 -7.31 4.78 -3.80
C GLY A 117 -8.79 5.13 -3.64
N SER A 118 -9.25 5.30 -2.40
CA SER A 118 -10.66 5.62 -2.11
C SER A 118 -11.07 7.04 -2.53
N THR A 119 -10.12 7.88 -2.87
CA THR A 119 -10.34 9.27 -3.32
C THR A 119 -10.56 9.38 -4.83
N GLU A 120 -10.46 8.27 -5.58
CA GLU A 120 -10.76 8.28 -7.01
C GLU A 120 -12.25 8.55 -7.26
N GLU A 121 -12.56 9.52 -8.09
CA GLU A 121 -13.94 9.96 -8.33
C GLU A 121 -14.72 9.00 -9.25
N ASN A 122 -14.02 8.28 -10.13
CA ASN A 122 -14.60 7.45 -11.18
C ASN A 122 -14.61 5.94 -10.84
N ILE A 123 -14.56 5.56 -9.56
CA ILE A 123 -14.55 4.15 -9.10
C ILE A 123 -15.73 3.35 -9.72
N LYS A 124 -16.90 3.94 -9.83
CA LYS A 124 -18.07 3.27 -10.43
C LYS A 124 -17.86 2.93 -11.89
N GLN A 125 -17.28 3.85 -12.67
CA GLN A 125 -16.95 3.64 -14.08
C GLN A 125 -15.85 2.57 -14.24
N LEU A 126 -14.85 2.58 -13.36
CA LEU A 126 -13.82 1.53 -13.32
C LEU A 126 -14.43 0.15 -13.01
N ALA A 127 -15.44 0.11 -12.15
CA ALA A 127 -16.13 -1.14 -11.78
C ALA A 127 -16.99 -1.72 -12.92
N GLU A 128 -17.34 -0.93 -13.93
CA GLU A 128 -17.96 -1.40 -15.19
C GLU A 128 -16.96 -2.15 -16.09
N ILE A 129 -15.65 -1.87 -15.93
CA ILE A 129 -14.60 -2.52 -16.72
C ILE A 129 -14.17 -3.86 -16.06
N ALA A 130 -13.93 -3.85 -14.76
CA ALA A 130 -13.51 -5.02 -13.99
C ALA A 130 -13.80 -4.81 -12.49
N PRO A 131 -13.86 -5.88 -11.67
CA PRO A 131 -13.95 -5.75 -10.21
C PRO A 131 -12.89 -4.82 -9.65
N VAL A 132 -13.28 -3.99 -8.65
CA VAL A 132 -12.40 -2.97 -8.06
C VAL A 132 -12.20 -3.22 -6.57
N ILE A 133 -10.97 -3.09 -6.11
CA ILE A 133 -10.61 -2.90 -4.70
C ILE A 133 -10.24 -1.44 -4.50
N SER A 134 -11.04 -0.74 -3.71
CA SER A 134 -10.80 0.64 -3.30
C SER A 134 -10.25 0.68 -1.88
N ILE A 135 -9.16 1.43 -1.65
CA ILE A 135 -8.42 1.40 -0.39
C ILE A 135 -8.24 2.81 0.14
N GLU A 136 -8.69 3.03 1.38
CA GLU A 136 -8.47 4.27 2.11
C GLU A 136 -7.04 4.32 2.64
N TYR A 137 -6.32 5.38 2.26
CA TYR A 137 -4.94 5.59 2.68
C TYR A 137 -4.84 5.80 4.20
N ARG A 138 -3.78 5.28 4.84
CA ARG A 138 -3.47 5.40 6.28
C ARG A 138 -4.48 4.78 7.27
N LYS A 139 -5.47 4.03 6.84
CA LYS A 139 -6.31 3.25 7.79
C LYS A 139 -5.56 2.09 8.42
N ARG A 140 -4.47 1.65 7.80
CA ARG A 140 -3.62 0.56 8.26
C ARG A 140 -2.15 0.96 8.09
N ASP A 141 -1.31 0.46 8.98
CA ASP A 141 0.13 0.60 8.79
C ASP A 141 0.63 -0.25 7.60
N TYR A 142 1.84 0.02 7.18
CA TYR A 142 2.44 -0.60 6.00
C TYR A 142 2.60 -2.13 6.11
N LEU A 143 2.76 -2.67 7.32
CA LEU A 143 2.87 -4.12 7.56
C LEU A 143 1.49 -4.80 7.47
N GLN A 144 0.47 -4.13 8.01
CA GLN A 144 -0.91 -4.61 7.93
C GLN A 144 -1.41 -4.66 6.50
N VAL A 145 -1.09 -3.68 5.65
CA VAL A 145 -1.46 -3.67 4.23
C VAL A 145 -0.98 -4.94 3.52
N LEU A 146 0.27 -5.37 3.75
CA LEU A 146 0.78 -6.61 3.16
C LEU A 146 0.02 -7.85 3.67
N SER A 147 -0.24 -7.91 4.99
CA SER A 147 -1.02 -8.99 5.59
C SER A 147 -2.42 -9.08 5.01
N ASP A 148 -3.08 -7.94 4.84
CA ASP A 148 -4.44 -7.86 4.30
C ASP A 148 -4.50 -8.29 2.84
N PHE A 149 -3.56 -7.85 2.00
CA PHE A 149 -3.45 -8.34 0.63
C PHE A 149 -3.14 -9.85 0.57
N GLY A 150 -2.33 -10.36 1.50
CA GLY A 150 -2.15 -11.80 1.67
C GLY A 150 -3.48 -12.54 1.85
N ARG A 151 -4.36 -12.04 2.74
CA ARG A 151 -5.70 -12.59 2.99
C ARG A 151 -6.63 -12.46 1.79
N ILE A 152 -6.63 -11.29 1.12
CA ILE A 152 -7.48 -11.04 -0.06
C ILE A 152 -7.15 -12.03 -1.19
N PHE A 153 -5.86 -12.28 -1.44
CA PHE A 153 -5.39 -13.05 -2.60
C PHE A 153 -4.92 -14.47 -2.29
N ASN A 154 -5.21 -15.01 -1.08
CA ASN A 154 -4.73 -16.33 -0.62
C ASN A 154 -3.20 -16.45 -0.74
N LYS A 155 -2.46 -15.44 -0.28
CA LYS A 155 -0.99 -15.36 -0.26
C LYS A 155 -0.46 -15.11 1.15
N GLU A 156 -1.19 -15.55 2.19
CA GLU A 156 -0.87 -15.32 3.59
C GLU A 156 0.53 -15.82 3.96
N ASP A 157 0.94 -16.98 3.46
CA ASP A 157 2.24 -17.55 3.78
C ASP A 157 3.38 -16.69 3.23
N LYS A 158 3.19 -16.13 2.02
CA LYS A 158 4.17 -15.23 1.41
C LYS A 158 4.25 -13.91 2.18
N ALA A 159 3.11 -13.36 2.57
CA ALA A 159 3.04 -12.16 3.40
C ALA A 159 3.71 -12.40 4.76
N LYS A 160 3.35 -13.47 5.47
CA LYS A 160 3.93 -13.84 6.78
C LYS A 160 5.44 -14.05 6.72
N LYS A 161 5.92 -14.72 5.65
CA LYS A 161 7.37 -14.92 5.47
C LYS A 161 8.10 -13.57 5.38
N TRP A 162 7.62 -12.67 4.52
CA TRP A 162 8.24 -11.35 4.38
C TRP A 162 8.19 -10.55 5.68
N LEU A 163 7.05 -10.52 6.37
CA LEU A 163 6.88 -9.82 7.64
C LEU A 163 7.86 -10.33 8.72
N LYS A 164 8.07 -11.64 8.78
CA LYS A 164 9.05 -12.25 9.70
C LYS A 164 10.47 -11.85 9.34
N ASP A 165 10.84 -11.95 8.07
CA ASP A 165 12.18 -11.60 7.57
C ASP A 165 12.45 -10.10 7.78
N TRP A 166 11.46 -9.24 7.50
CA TRP A 166 11.51 -7.82 7.76
C TRP A 166 11.77 -7.49 9.23
N LYS A 167 10.98 -8.06 10.13
CA LYS A 167 11.17 -7.86 11.58
C LYS A 167 12.57 -8.25 12.04
N THR A 168 13.09 -9.37 11.57
CA THR A 168 14.43 -9.84 11.93
C THR A 168 15.50 -8.89 11.41
N LYS A 169 15.38 -8.46 10.17
CA LYS A 169 16.34 -7.58 9.51
C LYS A 169 16.36 -6.18 10.14
N THR A 170 15.18 -5.60 10.35
CA THR A 170 15.06 -4.26 10.95
C THR A 170 15.62 -4.23 12.38
N ALA A 171 15.37 -5.26 13.20
CA ALA A 171 15.91 -5.33 14.55
C ALA A 171 17.45 -5.45 14.56
N ALA A 172 18.05 -6.19 13.60
CA ALA A 172 19.49 -6.26 13.47
C ALA A 172 20.08 -4.90 13.07
N TYR A 173 19.48 -4.22 12.11
CA TYR A 173 19.96 -2.93 11.63
C TYR A 173 19.73 -1.80 12.64
N GLU A 174 18.63 -1.83 13.37
CA GLU A 174 18.40 -0.91 14.50
C GLU A 174 19.55 -0.97 15.50
N LYS A 175 19.96 -2.18 15.89
CA LYS A 175 21.10 -2.37 16.81
C LYS A 175 22.40 -1.81 16.23
N GLU A 176 22.66 -2.01 14.94
CA GLU A 176 23.87 -1.49 14.29
C GLU A 176 23.90 0.04 14.26
N VAL A 177 22.81 0.68 13.81
CA VAL A 177 22.76 2.13 13.72
C VAL A 177 22.78 2.80 15.11
N LYS A 178 22.08 2.24 16.09
CA LYS A 178 22.07 2.77 17.48
C LYS A 178 23.42 2.63 18.18
N ALA A 179 24.23 1.65 17.79
CA ALA A 179 25.59 1.51 18.34
C ALA A 179 26.49 2.71 18.00
N VAL A 180 26.23 3.41 16.91
CA VAL A 180 27.01 4.59 16.47
C VAL A 180 26.34 5.92 16.85
N THR A 181 25.02 6.03 16.68
CA THR A 181 24.29 7.29 16.95
C THR A 181 23.87 7.45 18.41
N GLY A 182 23.78 6.35 19.17
CA GLY A 182 23.15 6.29 20.49
C GLY A 182 21.62 6.14 20.44
N ASP A 183 21.04 5.63 21.54
CA ASP A 183 19.60 5.34 21.64
C ASP A 183 18.71 6.58 21.67
N LYS A 184 19.27 7.75 22.02
CA LYS A 184 18.52 8.99 22.23
C LYS A 184 18.61 9.96 21.07
N ALA A 185 19.29 9.60 19.99
CA ALA A 185 19.38 10.44 18.81
C ALA A 185 17.97 10.74 18.24
N THR A 186 17.75 11.97 17.83
CA THR A 186 16.49 12.42 17.27
C THR A 186 16.60 12.66 15.77
N PHE A 187 15.58 12.27 15.03
CA PHE A 187 15.53 12.40 13.59
C PHE A 187 14.36 13.27 13.16
N THR A 188 14.59 14.08 12.13
CA THR A 188 13.54 14.81 11.41
C THR A 188 13.45 14.31 9.99
N ILE A 189 12.23 14.06 9.52
CA ILE A 189 11.97 13.66 8.12
C ILE A 189 11.48 14.90 7.36
N MET A 190 12.24 15.31 6.37
CA MET A 190 11.98 16.50 5.55
C MET A 190 11.84 16.11 4.09
N GLY A 191 10.93 16.76 3.39
CA GLY A 191 10.82 16.69 1.94
C GLY A 191 10.88 18.08 1.35
N LEU A 192 11.50 18.18 0.21
CA LEU A 192 11.56 19.38 -0.60
C LEU A 192 10.71 19.19 -1.85
N TYR A 193 9.90 20.19 -2.15
CA TYR A 193 9.13 20.26 -3.36
C TYR A 193 9.16 21.69 -3.90
N GLU A 194 9.82 21.90 -5.02
CA GLU A 194 10.13 23.23 -5.56
C GLU A 194 10.82 24.11 -4.51
N LYS A 195 10.11 25.14 -4.00
CA LYS A 195 10.61 26.07 -2.97
C LYS A 195 10.10 25.76 -1.57
N ASP A 196 9.17 24.82 -1.48
CA ASP A 196 8.48 24.51 -0.24
C ASP A 196 9.20 23.44 0.57
N VAL A 197 9.20 23.63 1.88
CA VAL A 197 9.74 22.69 2.86
C VAL A 197 8.58 22.05 3.59
N TYR A 198 8.60 20.72 3.60
CA TYR A 198 7.62 19.93 4.33
C TYR A 198 8.33 19.04 5.34
N LEU A 199 7.76 18.92 6.53
CA LEU A 199 8.13 17.87 7.49
C LEU A 199 7.09 16.77 7.45
N PHE A 200 7.55 15.54 7.63
CA PHE A 200 6.69 14.36 7.57
C PHE A 200 6.73 13.59 8.88
N GLY A 201 5.59 12.98 9.21
CA GLY A 201 5.42 12.12 10.35
C GLY A 201 5.95 10.70 10.09
N LYS A 202 5.77 9.85 11.09
CA LYS A 202 6.29 8.48 11.11
C LYS A 202 5.64 7.51 10.11
N ASP A 203 4.55 7.90 9.43
CA ASP A 203 3.70 7.07 8.58
C ASP A 203 3.30 7.75 7.25
N TRP A 204 4.18 8.64 6.76
CA TRP A 204 3.95 9.41 5.53
C TRP A 204 5.04 9.22 4.46
N GLY A 205 5.73 8.10 4.47
CA GLY A 205 6.86 7.86 3.57
C GLY A 205 8.10 8.72 3.93
N ARG A 206 8.91 8.98 2.95
CA ARG A 206 10.16 9.74 3.01
C ARG A 206 11.18 9.18 4.00
N GLY A 207 10.98 7.94 4.44
CA GLY A 207 11.84 7.26 5.42
C GLY A 207 11.27 7.26 6.84
N GLY A 208 10.09 7.83 7.07
CA GLY A 208 9.43 7.85 8.38
C GLY A 208 9.18 6.45 8.94
N GLU A 209 8.76 5.52 8.10
CA GLU A 209 8.53 4.12 8.46
C GLU A 209 9.83 3.41 8.89
N ILE A 210 10.96 3.77 8.29
CA ILE A 210 12.26 3.18 8.67
C ILE A 210 12.78 3.83 9.96
N ILE A 211 12.88 5.15 9.99
CA ILE A 211 13.48 5.87 11.11
C ILE A 211 12.66 5.73 12.39
N HIS A 212 11.35 6.00 12.33
CA HIS A 212 10.53 6.06 13.53
C HIS A 212 9.83 4.75 13.90
N GLN A 213 9.56 3.87 12.91
CA GLN A 213 8.85 2.63 13.20
C GLN A 213 9.75 1.39 13.17
N ALA A 214 10.76 1.33 12.27
CA ALA A 214 11.65 0.17 12.18
C ALA A 214 12.90 0.32 13.06
N PHE A 215 13.50 1.52 13.15
CA PHE A 215 14.66 1.82 13.99
C PHE A 215 14.30 2.45 15.35
N HIS A 216 13.03 2.77 15.57
CA HIS A 216 12.51 3.34 16.82
C HIS A 216 13.25 4.58 17.32
N TYR A 217 13.74 5.43 16.38
CA TYR A 217 14.26 6.73 16.75
C TYR A 217 13.12 7.71 17.06
N ASP A 218 13.35 8.56 18.05
CA ASP A 218 12.43 9.64 18.38
C ASP A 218 12.62 10.85 17.43
N ALA A 219 11.70 11.78 17.50
CA ALA A 219 11.78 13.07 16.83
C ALA A 219 11.88 14.20 17.87
N PRO A 220 12.32 15.42 17.47
CA PRO A 220 12.19 16.59 18.31
C PRO A 220 10.76 16.77 18.83
N GLU A 221 10.60 17.28 20.04
CA GLU A 221 9.28 17.41 20.69
C GLU A 221 8.28 18.22 19.83
N LYS A 222 8.76 19.26 19.18
CA LYS A 222 7.95 20.09 18.29
C LYS A 222 7.46 19.30 17.06
N VAL A 223 8.28 18.40 16.51
CA VAL A 223 7.87 17.48 15.42
C VAL A 223 6.80 16.50 15.92
N LYS A 224 6.97 15.94 17.13
CA LYS A 224 5.98 15.01 17.70
C LYS A 224 4.62 15.67 17.91
N THR A 225 4.62 16.87 18.43
CA THR A 225 3.38 17.58 18.78
C THR A 225 2.66 18.18 17.57
N GLU A 226 3.40 18.72 16.61
CA GLU A 226 2.82 19.46 15.49
C GLU A 226 2.76 18.67 14.17
N VAL A 227 3.70 17.75 13.94
CA VAL A 227 3.79 17.01 12.67
C VAL A 227 3.17 15.61 12.77
N PHE A 228 3.50 14.83 13.82
CA PHE A 228 3.02 13.44 13.91
C PHE A 228 1.50 13.34 13.98
N LYS A 229 0.85 14.31 14.64
CA LYS A 229 -0.62 14.34 14.76
C LYS A 229 -1.30 14.57 13.41
N GLN A 230 -0.77 15.47 12.59
CA GLN A 230 -1.36 15.82 11.28
C GLN A 230 -0.84 14.91 10.16
N GLY A 231 0.37 14.38 10.35
CA GLY A 231 1.07 13.54 9.39
C GLY A 231 2.11 14.30 8.55
N TYR A 232 1.86 15.54 8.22
CA TYR A 232 2.83 16.44 7.59
C TYR A 232 2.55 17.90 7.96
N LEU A 233 3.57 18.75 7.79
CA LEU A 233 3.47 20.19 8.02
C LEU A 233 4.32 20.93 6.98
N SER A 234 3.73 21.92 6.30
CA SER A 234 4.48 22.88 5.48
C SER A 234 5.04 23.99 6.36
N LEU A 235 6.30 24.33 6.18
CA LEU A 235 7.00 25.31 6.97
C LEU A 235 7.66 26.38 6.11
N SER A 236 7.76 27.62 6.65
CA SER A 236 8.74 28.56 6.14
C SER A 236 10.14 28.13 6.55
N GLN A 237 11.14 28.46 5.73
CA GLN A 237 12.53 28.10 6.02
C GLN A 237 13.04 28.74 7.32
N GLU A 238 12.50 29.89 7.72
CA GLU A 238 12.92 30.66 8.89
C GLU A 238 12.76 29.93 10.22
N VAL A 239 11.70 29.09 10.34
CA VAL A 239 11.42 28.34 11.56
C VAL A 239 12.01 26.92 11.55
N LEU A 240 12.62 26.52 10.44
CA LEU A 240 13.15 25.18 10.26
C LEU A 240 14.13 24.72 11.35
N PRO A 241 15.05 25.57 11.87
CA PRO A 241 15.96 25.17 12.94
C PRO A 241 15.28 24.62 14.19
N ASP A 242 14.05 25.07 14.49
CA ASP A 242 13.31 24.62 15.68
C ASP A 242 12.80 23.17 15.59
N TYR A 243 12.80 22.61 14.36
CA TYR A 243 12.24 21.30 14.08
C TYR A 243 13.31 20.25 13.73
N ILE A 244 14.55 20.66 13.48
CA ILE A 244 15.62 19.73 13.11
C ILE A 244 16.21 19.10 14.36
N GLY A 245 16.24 17.74 14.36
CA GLY A 245 16.87 16.95 15.40
C GLY A 245 18.39 16.81 15.24
N ASP A 246 18.94 15.76 15.85
CA ASP A 246 20.36 15.41 15.71
C ASP A 246 20.70 15.03 14.27
N TYR A 247 19.72 14.45 13.55
CA TYR A 247 19.81 14.04 12.15
C TYR A 247 18.61 14.55 11.37
N VAL A 248 18.80 14.78 10.08
CA VAL A 248 17.72 15.10 9.15
C VAL A 248 17.81 14.24 7.88
N VAL A 249 16.72 13.54 7.59
CA VAL A 249 16.53 12.86 6.29
C VAL A 249 15.82 13.84 5.36
N VAL A 250 16.44 14.12 4.22
CA VAL A 250 15.91 15.07 3.22
C VAL A 250 15.56 14.31 1.94
N ALA A 251 14.28 14.19 1.64
CA ALA A 251 13.79 13.61 0.40
C ALA A 251 13.58 14.70 -0.66
N ALA A 252 14.33 14.61 -1.77
CA ALA A 252 14.22 15.49 -2.91
C ALA A 252 14.16 14.65 -4.21
N GLU A 253 13.51 15.18 -5.26
CA GLU A 253 13.38 14.45 -6.54
C GLU A 253 14.70 14.43 -7.32
N ASP A 254 15.51 15.47 -7.17
CA ASP A 254 16.82 15.63 -7.79
C ASP A 254 17.77 16.46 -6.90
N ASP A 255 19.02 16.60 -7.33
CA ASP A 255 20.05 17.31 -6.58
C ASP A 255 19.90 18.85 -6.63
N GLU A 256 19.13 19.38 -7.58
CA GLU A 256 18.89 20.82 -7.73
C GLU A 256 17.80 21.30 -6.79
N THR A 257 16.85 20.39 -6.45
CA THR A 257 15.77 20.70 -5.53
C THR A 257 16.32 21.04 -4.15
N GLY A 258 16.06 22.26 -3.71
CA GLY A 258 16.53 22.76 -2.41
C GLY A 258 17.91 23.41 -2.41
N SER A 259 18.57 23.59 -3.57
CA SER A 259 19.90 24.23 -3.66
C SER A 259 19.96 25.57 -2.92
N ALA A 260 18.96 26.44 -3.12
CA ALA A 260 18.86 27.72 -2.44
C ALA A 260 18.76 27.61 -0.89
N LEU A 261 18.05 26.58 -0.40
CA LEU A 261 18.01 26.28 1.03
C LEU A 261 19.40 25.86 1.53
N TYR A 262 20.05 24.93 0.84
CA TYR A 262 21.36 24.40 1.27
C TYR A 262 22.44 25.47 1.31
N GLU A 263 22.39 26.47 0.44
CA GLU A 263 23.32 27.61 0.41
C GLU A 263 23.00 28.69 1.45
N SER A 264 21.84 28.66 2.06
CA SER A 264 21.41 29.68 3.02
C SER A 264 22.25 29.64 4.29
N LYS A 265 22.54 30.82 4.85
CA LYS A 265 23.23 30.97 6.16
C LYS A 265 22.43 30.29 7.28
N LEU A 266 21.11 30.29 7.17
CA LEU A 266 20.24 29.69 8.16
C LEU A 266 20.44 28.16 8.18
N TRP A 267 20.37 27.50 7.02
CA TRP A 267 20.62 26.06 6.91
C TRP A 267 22.00 25.68 7.45
N GLN A 268 23.04 26.41 7.01
CA GLN A 268 24.42 26.19 7.44
C GLN A 268 24.63 26.41 8.95
N SER A 269 23.72 27.12 9.63
CA SER A 269 23.79 27.36 11.07
C SER A 269 23.25 26.20 11.90
N ILE A 270 22.43 25.30 11.30
CA ILE A 270 21.76 24.18 11.99
C ILE A 270 22.79 23.19 12.52
N PRO A 271 22.70 22.75 13.79
CA PRO A 271 23.68 21.82 14.37
C PRO A 271 23.86 20.50 13.60
N ALA A 272 22.77 19.89 13.13
CA ALA A 272 22.83 18.67 12.32
C ALA A 272 23.60 18.90 10.99
N VAL A 273 23.43 20.07 10.36
CA VAL A 273 24.15 20.41 9.11
C VAL A 273 25.63 20.58 9.37
N LYS A 274 26.02 21.28 10.45
CA LYS A 274 27.42 21.45 10.86
C LYS A 274 28.14 20.15 11.18
N LYS A 275 27.39 19.17 11.68
CA LYS A 275 27.89 17.84 12.03
C LYS A 275 27.85 16.85 10.84
N HIS A 276 27.41 17.27 9.67
CA HIS A 276 27.23 16.44 8.48
C HIS A 276 26.15 15.33 8.66
N HIS A 277 25.21 15.51 9.60
CA HIS A 277 24.09 14.59 9.87
C HIS A 277 22.88 14.86 8.94
N VAL A 278 23.13 15.18 7.69
CA VAL A 278 22.12 15.39 6.64
C VAL A 278 22.14 14.21 5.69
N ILE A 279 21.08 13.43 5.69
CA ILE A 279 20.91 12.25 4.85
C ILE A 279 20.00 12.59 3.69
N LYS A 280 20.58 12.82 2.51
CA LYS A 280 19.82 13.09 1.28
C LYS A 280 19.36 11.78 0.65
N VAL A 281 18.08 11.70 0.28
CA VAL A 281 17.47 10.52 -0.32
C VAL A 281 16.61 10.88 -1.53
N ASN A 282 16.51 9.95 -2.48
CA ASN A 282 15.72 10.14 -3.69
C ASN A 282 14.22 10.01 -3.38
N ALA A 283 13.48 11.10 -3.49
CA ALA A 283 12.04 11.15 -3.23
C ALA A 283 11.24 10.18 -4.10
N ASN A 284 11.67 9.90 -5.35
CA ASN A 284 10.99 8.95 -6.23
C ASN A 284 10.96 7.51 -5.70
N VAL A 285 11.82 7.14 -4.74
CA VAL A 285 11.74 5.88 -4.00
C VAL A 285 11.13 6.08 -2.62
N PHE A 286 11.50 7.17 -1.96
CA PHE A 286 11.16 7.41 -0.57
C PHE A 286 9.72 7.91 -0.35
N TYR A 287 8.97 8.25 -1.39
CA TYR A 287 7.52 8.46 -1.32
C TYR A 287 6.73 7.18 -1.03
N PHE A 288 7.29 6.02 -1.32
CA PHE A 288 6.60 4.74 -1.29
C PHE A 288 6.85 3.99 0.02
N THR A 289 5.83 3.28 0.48
CA THR A 289 5.85 2.49 1.72
C THR A 289 5.60 1.01 1.45
N ASP A 290 5.73 0.60 0.19
CA ASP A 290 5.59 -0.80 -0.21
C ASP A 290 6.85 -1.62 0.11
N PRO A 291 6.72 -2.96 0.24
CA PRO A 291 7.84 -3.83 0.63
C PRO A 291 9.09 -3.71 -0.24
N LEU A 292 8.96 -3.47 -1.54
CA LEU A 292 10.10 -3.38 -2.45
C LEU A 292 10.87 -2.07 -2.25
N SER A 293 10.14 -0.97 -2.13
CA SER A 293 10.72 0.35 -1.86
C SER A 293 11.32 0.41 -0.45
N LEU A 294 10.64 -0.16 0.55
CA LEU A 294 11.12 -0.19 1.94
C LEU A 294 12.39 -1.03 2.11
N GLU A 295 12.54 -2.14 1.40
CA GLU A 295 13.79 -2.93 1.41
C GLU A 295 14.98 -2.08 0.95
N TYR A 296 14.80 -1.28 -0.10
CA TYR A 296 15.83 -0.36 -0.59
C TYR A 296 16.07 0.80 0.39
N GLN A 297 15.01 1.41 0.91
CA GLN A 297 15.10 2.52 1.87
C GLN A 297 15.83 2.10 3.15
N LEU A 298 15.56 0.88 3.64
CA LEU A 298 16.19 0.32 4.83
C LEU A 298 17.71 0.23 4.68
N GLU A 299 18.20 -0.33 3.56
CA GLU A 299 19.63 -0.39 3.28
C GLU A 299 20.24 1.00 3.14
N THR A 300 19.61 1.87 2.34
CA THR A 300 20.08 3.23 2.08
C THR A 300 20.23 4.03 3.38
N LEU A 301 19.22 4.00 4.25
CA LEU A 301 19.27 4.76 5.51
C LEU A 301 20.28 4.17 6.49
N ARG A 302 20.35 2.83 6.59
CA ARG A 302 21.38 2.18 7.41
C ARG A 302 22.80 2.60 6.97
N GLU A 303 23.11 2.48 5.70
CA GLU A 303 24.43 2.84 5.15
C GLU A 303 24.74 4.32 5.36
N ALA A 304 23.79 5.20 5.10
CA ALA A 304 23.97 6.64 5.28
C ALA A 304 24.20 7.02 6.74
N ILE A 305 23.45 6.43 7.69
CA ILE A 305 23.65 6.68 9.13
C ILE A 305 25.03 6.20 9.57
N LEU A 306 25.44 4.98 9.19
CA LEU A 306 26.76 4.45 9.55
C LEU A 306 27.90 5.28 8.96
N SER A 307 27.71 5.87 7.76
CA SER A 307 28.70 6.69 7.09
C SER A 307 28.82 8.10 7.65
N SER A 308 27.76 8.64 8.26
CA SER A 308 27.75 9.99 8.83
C SER A 308 28.53 10.11 10.15
N GLU A 309 28.88 8.98 10.74
CA GLU A 309 29.63 8.91 12.02
C GLU A 309 31.12 8.56 11.80
N ASN A 310 31.55 8.36 10.55
CA ASN A 310 32.95 8.12 10.18
C ASN A 310 33.57 9.38 9.56
#